data_58d2990aca098beff0e692b0b6955530
#
_entry.id   58d2990aca098beff0e692b0b6955530
#
_cell.length_a   1.000
_cell.length_b   1.000
_cell.length_c   1.000
_cell.angle_alpha   90.00
_cell.angle_beta   90.00
_cell.angle_gamma   90.00
#
_symmetry.space_group_name_H-M   'P 1'
#
loop_
_entity.id
_entity.type
_entity.pdbx_description
1 polymer ?
#
loop_
_entity_poly.entity_id
_entity_poly.type
_entity_poly.pdbx_seq_one_letter_code
_entity_poly.pdbx_strand_id
1 'polypeptide(L)'
;MRSKTNATLIALAIAAGSVMFSTPAASAAAASVYCDSAGYTATSEPMSRCTTLDNGVLYVHQAGNGNVTTGYDKTGGSAISAKLGYSRGGTSHYASAVSISSGQNKSHNWALSESSYCTSTIGLMSAGSTYQTPASHC
;
A
#
# COMPACT_ATOMS: atom_id res chain seq x y z
N MET A 1 -50.68 53.44 50.14
CA MET A 1 -50.74 52.17 49.40
C MET A 1 -49.47 52.04 48.59
N ARG A 2 -48.64 51.01 48.93
CA ARG A 2 -47.32 50.83 48.30
C ARG A 2 -47.45 49.82 47.16
N SER A 3 -47.17 50.29 45.95
CA SER A 3 -47.04 49.43 44.77
C SER A 3 -45.64 48.81 44.75
N LYS A 4 -45.58 47.45 44.73
CA LYS A 4 -44.33 46.72 44.58
C LYS A 4 -44.17 46.33 43.11
N THR A 5 -43.17 46.92 42.49
CA THR A 5 -42.78 46.59 41.11
C THR A 5 -41.81 45.42 41.17
N ASN A 6 -42.22 44.26 40.65
CA ASN A 6 -41.31 43.11 40.46
C ASN A 6 -40.51 43.27 39.15
N ALA A 7 -39.22 43.43 39.27
CA ALA A 7 -38.31 43.39 38.13
C ALA A 7 -37.92 41.93 37.84
N THR A 8 -38.35 41.39 36.72
CA THR A 8 -37.96 40.05 36.22
C THR A 8 -36.64 40.20 35.43
N LEU A 9 -35.57 39.65 35.97
CA LEU A 9 -34.30 39.55 35.31
C LEU A 9 -34.34 38.36 34.32
N ILE A 10 -34.30 38.65 33.03
CA ILE A 10 -34.15 37.62 31.98
C ILE A 10 -32.62 37.42 31.79
N ALA A 11 -32.14 36.27 32.24
CA ALA A 11 -30.78 35.84 31.98
C ALA A 11 -30.68 35.29 30.55
N LEU A 12 -29.96 35.96 29.68
CA LEU A 12 -29.62 35.54 28.33
C LEU A 12 -28.45 34.56 28.42
N ALA A 13 -28.70 33.27 28.28
CA ALA A 13 -27.64 32.26 28.17
C ALA A 13 -27.10 32.24 26.73
N ILE A 14 -25.89 32.78 26.52
CA ILE A 14 -25.16 32.68 25.26
C ILE A 14 -24.50 31.32 25.25
N ALA A 15 -25.06 30.36 24.51
CA ALA A 15 -24.43 29.08 24.21
C ALA A 15 -23.31 29.33 23.15
N ALA A 16 -22.05 29.37 23.58
CA ALA A 16 -20.90 29.37 22.68
C ALA A 16 -20.77 27.98 22.08
N GLY A 17 -21.30 27.78 20.88
CA GLY A 17 -21.11 26.57 20.09
C GLY A 17 -19.68 26.52 19.57
N SER A 18 -18.82 25.68 20.17
CA SER A 18 -17.48 25.40 19.64
C SER A 18 -17.60 24.55 18.40
N VAL A 19 -17.46 25.16 17.23
CA VAL A 19 -17.35 24.44 15.95
C VAL A 19 -15.96 23.82 15.91
N MET A 20 -15.89 22.52 16.19
CA MET A 20 -14.66 21.76 15.97
C MET A 20 -14.47 21.55 14.48
N PHE A 21 -13.62 22.35 13.87
CA PHE A 21 -13.11 22.08 12.53
C PHE A 21 -12.15 20.88 12.62
N SER A 22 -12.65 19.68 12.32
CA SER A 22 -11.79 18.55 12.03
C SER A 22 -11.11 18.81 10.70
N THR A 23 -9.84 19.23 10.74
CA THR A 23 -8.99 19.26 9.55
C THR A 23 -8.82 17.85 9.06
N PRO A 24 -9.16 17.51 7.78
CA PRO A 24 -8.84 16.22 7.24
C PRO A 24 -7.31 16.07 7.29
N ALA A 25 -6.83 15.02 7.95
CA ALA A 25 -5.43 14.66 7.89
C ALA A 25 -5.09 14.41 6.41
N ALA A 26 -4.23 15.25 5.83
CA ALA A 26 -3.69 15.02 4.50
C ALA A 26 -2.93 13.69 4.56
N SER A 27 -3.49 12.63 3.94
CA SER A 27 -2.76 11.39 3.73
C SER A 27 -1.53 11.75 2.89
N ALA A 28 -0.34 11.66 3.50
CA ALA A 28 0.90 11.71 2.73
C ALA A 28 0.81 10.59 1.69
N ALA A 29 0.81 10.95 0.40
CA ALA A 29 0.88 9.96 -0.66
C ALA A 29 2.15 9.15 -0.42
N ALA A 30 2.01 7.81 -0.31
CA ALA A 30 3.16 6.93 -0.23
C ALA A 30 4.05 7.20 -1.45
N ALA A 31 5.37 7.29 -1.23
CA ALA A 31 6.30 7.48 -2.33
C ALA A 31 6.13 6.33 -3.32
N SER A 32 5.86 6.66 -4.59
CA SER A 32 5.68 5.65 -5.64
C SER A 32 6.98 4.86 -5.82
N VAL A 33 6.88 3.54 -5.88
CA VAL A 33 8.01 2.67 -6.21
C VAL A 33 8.45 2.97 -7.64
N TYR A 34 9.72 3.30 -7.81
CA TYR A 34 10.30 3.52 -9.14
C TYR A 34 10.46 2.19 -9.89
N CYS A 35 10.10 2.19 -11.17
CA CYS A 35 10.33 1.06 -12.07
C CYS A 35 10.66 1.61 -13.46
N ASP A 36 11.85 1.26 -13.97
CA ASP A 36 12.27 1.65 -15.31
C ASP A 36 11.66 0.76 -16.41
N SER A 37 11.86 1.12 -17.66
CA SER A 37 11.35 0.36 -18.81
C SER A 37 11.98 -1.02 -18.99
N ALA A 38 13.14 -1.27 -18.39
CA ALA A 38 13.82 -2.57 -18.40
C ALA A 38 13.37 -3.47 -17.22
N GLY A 39 12.50 -2.95 -16.32
CA GLY A 39 11.96 -3.67 -15.19
C GLY A 39 12.90 -3.70 -13.98
N TYR A 40 13.72 -2.66 -13.79
CA TYR A 40 14.54 -2.49 -12.60
C TYR A 40 13.96 -1.43 -11.66
N THR A 41 14.11 -1.67 -10.36
CA THR A 41 13.83 -0.67 -9.32
C THR A 41 14.95 0.38 -9.26
N ALA A 42 14.80 1.39 -8.39
CA ALA A 42 15.79 2.48 -8.27
C ALA A 42 17.22 2.02 -7.94
N THR A 43 17.40 0.84 -7.36
CA THR A 43 18.73 0.27 -7.08
C THR A 43 19.39 -0.34 -8.31
N SER A 44 18.62 -0.60 -9.37
CA SER A 44 19.08 -1.29 -10.61
C SER A 44 19.74 -2.66 -10.34
N GLU A 45 19.40 -3.29 -9.21
CA GLU A 45 19.94 -4.59 -8.83
C GLU A 45 19.16 -5.73 -9.49
N PRO A 46 19.82 -6.77 -10.02
CA PRO A 46 19.13 -7.94 -10.60
C PRO A 46 18.20 -8.65 -9.64
N MET A 47 18.44 -8.49 -8.32
CA MET A 47 17.63 -9.04 -7.23
C MET A 47 16.30 -8.32 -7.04
N SER A 48 16.16 -7.11 -7.58
CA SER A 48 14.99 -6.25 -7.43
C SER A 48 14.41 -5.94 -8.81
N ARG A 49 13.30 -6.59 -9.14
CA ARG A 49 12.64 -6.44 -10.43
C ARG A 49 11.23 -5.91 -10.26
N CYS A 50 10.73 -5.23 -11.28
CA CYS A 50 9.40 -4.63 -11.24
C CYS A 50 8.72 -4.61 -12.60
N THR A 51 7.41 -4.34 -12.58
CA THR A 51 6.59 -4.09 -13.77
C THR A 51 5.64 -2.94 -13.47
N THR A 52 5.66 -1.93 -14.34
CA THR A 52 4.68 -0.84 -14.28
C THR A 52 3.35 -1.32 -14.88
N LEU A 53 2.28 -1.13 -14.13
CA LEU A 53 0.91 -1.37 -14.53
C LEU A 53 0.14 -0.04 -14.56
N ASP A 54 -1.01 0.01 -15.21
CA ASP A 54 -1.81 1.25 -15.37
C ASP A 54 -2.08 1.99 -14.04
N ASN A 55 -2.24 1.25 -12.95
CA ASN A 55 -2.61 1.80 -11.65
C ASN A 55 -1.57 1.55 -10.56
N GLY A 56 -0.31 1.28 -10.91
CA GLY A 56 0.75 1.09 -9.92
C GLY A 56 1.93 0.26 -10.40
N VAL A 57 2.76 -0.16 -9.47
CA VAL A 57 3.99 -0.91 -9.73
C VAL A 57 3.98 -2.22 -8.93
N LEU A 58 4.05 -3.34 -9.64
CA LEU A 58 4.32 -4.65 -9.06
C LEU A 58 5.84 -4.84 -8.96
N TYR A 59 6.33 -5.28 -7.82
CA TYR A 59 7.76 -5.51 -7.61
C TYR A 59 8.04 -6.79 -6.85
N VAL A 60 9.24 -7.33 -7.05
CA VAL A 60 9.81 -8.45 -6.29
C VAL A 60 11.23 -8.09 -5.86
N HIS A 61 11.59 -8.49 -4.66
CA HIS A 61 12.94 -8.34 -4.13
C HIS A 61 13.39 -9.63 -3.44
N GLN A 62 14.62 -10.05 -3.69
CA GLN A 62 15.29 -11.14 -2.98
C GLN A 62 16.34 -10.56 -2.05
N ALA A 63 16.22 -10.84 -0.76
CA ALA A 63 17.21 -10.46 0.23
C ALA A 63 18.31 -11.53 0.36
N GLY A 64 19.51 -11.12 0.80
CA GLY A 64 20.67 -12.01 0.93
C GLY A 64 20.47 -13.19 1.88
N ASN A 65 19.48 -13.12 2.77
CA ASN A 65 19.08 -14.23 3.66
C ASN A 65 18.13 -15.25 2.99
N GLY A 66 17.89 -15.12 1.69
CA GLY A 66 16.98 -15.97 0.92
C GLY A 66 15.52 -15.54 0.94
N ASN A 67 15.14 -14.56 1.74
CA ASN A 67 13.75 -14.06 1.78
C ASN A 67 13.34 -13.45 0.44
N VAL A 68 12.08 -13.66 0.09
CA VAL A 68 11.44 -13.05 -1.09
C VAL A 68 10.31 -12.15 -0.63
N THR A 69 10.31 -10.92 -1.11
CA THR A 69 9.22 -9.97 -0.91
C THR A 69 8.60 -9.64 -2.26
N THR A 70 7.30 -9.83 -2.39
CA THR A 70 6.52 -9.31 -3.52
C THR A 70 5.57 -8.25 -3.01
N GLY A 71 5.48 -7.12 -3.70
CA GLY A 71 4.60 -6.04 -3.32
C GLY A 71 3.97 -5.34 -4.51
N TYR A 72 2.89 -4.63 -4.23
CA TYR A 72 2.20 -3.77 -5.19
C TYR A 72 1.99 -2.39 -4.59
N ASP A 73 2.58 -1.40 -5.22
CA ASP A 73 2.39 0.02 -4.93
C ASP A 73 1.30 0.56 -5.85
N LYS A 74 0.09 0.72 -5.30
CA LYS A 74 -1.08 1.15 -6.05
C LYS A 74 -1.19 2.66 -6.05
N THR A 75 -1.06 3.28 -7.22
CA THR A 75 -1.06 4.74 -7.39
C THR A 75 -2.38 5.31 -7.90
N GLY A 76 -3.28 4.48 -8.42
CA GLY A 76 -4.54 4.94 -8.99
C GLY A 76 -5.63 3.87 -9.04
N GLY A 77 -6.79 4.24 -9.62
CA GLY A 77 -7.95 3.37 -9.81
C GLY A 77 -8.67 2.97 -8.52
N SER A 78 -9.76 2.20 -8.66
CA SER A 78 -10.55 1.69 -7.51
C SER A 78 -9.76 0.67 -6.69
N ALA A 79 -10.22 0.43 -5.45
CA ALA A 79 -9.67 -0.63 -4.61
C ALA A 79 -9.81 -1.99 -5.29
N ILE A 80 -8.80 -2.84 -5.12
CA ILE A 80 -8.77 -4.20 -5.67
C ILE A 80 -8.59 -5.21 -4.54
N SER A 81 -9.06 -6.44 -4.75
CA SER A 81 -8.67 -7.60 -3.95
C SER A 81 -7.59 -8.35 -4.72
N ALA A 82 -6.39 -8.47 -4.15
CA ALA A 82 -5.25 -9.07 -4.81
C ALA A 82 -4.57 -10.11 -3.92
N LYS A 83 -4.04 -11.18 -4.55
CA LYS A 83 -3.11 -12.12 -3.94
C LYS A 83 -1.72 -11.83 -4.47
N LEU A 84 -0.81 -11.48 -3.58
CA LEU A 84 0.62 -11.36 -3.91
C LEU A 84 1.26 -12.76 -3.87
N GLY A 85 2.21 -13.00 -4.76
CA GLY A 85 2.83 -14.30 -4.88
C GLY A 85 4.24 -14.23 -5.47
N TYR A 86 4.89 -15.36 -5.53
CA TYR A 86 6.11 -15.56 -6.29
C TYR A 86 6.09 -16.89 -7.03
N SER A 87 6.91 -17.01 -8.06
CA SER A 87 7.13 -18.26 -8.79
C SER A 87 8.61 -18.58 -8.86
N ARG A 88 8.94 -19.84 -8.63
CA ARG A 88 10.27 -20.43 -8.82
C ARG A 88 10.14 -21.79 -9.51
N GLY A 89 10.95 -22.04 -10.55
CA GLY A 89 10.93 -23.31 -11.27
C GLY A 89 9.55 -23.68 -11.81
N GLY A 90 8.72 -22.70 -12.19
CA GLY A 90 7.37 -22.93 -12.68
C GLY A 90 6.30 -23.16 -11.61
N THR A 91 6.68 -23.22 -10.32
CA THR A 91 5.74 -23.37 -9.21
C THR A 91 5.40 -22.01 -8.62
N SER A 92 4.10 -21.71 -8.51
CA SER A 92 3.59 -20.45 -7.96
C SER A 92 3.10 -20.62 -6.53
N HIS A 93 3.42 -19.64 -5.68
CA HIS A 93 3.02 -19.55 -4.29
C HIS A 93 2.32 -18.21 -4.07
N TYR A 94 1.13 -18.23 -3.46
CA TYR A 94 0.35 -17.02 -3.21
C TYR A 94 0.02 -16.87 -1.72
N ALA A 95 0.10 -15.64 -1.22
CA ALA A 95 -0.47 -15.26 0.06
C ALA A 95 -2.00 -15.13 -0.03
N SER A 96 -2.65 -15.00 1.12
CA SER A 96 -4.08 -14.68 1.19
C SER A 96 -4.38 -13.36 0.49
N ALA A 97 -5.59 -13.24 -0.05
CA ALA A 97 -6.03 -12.00 -0.69
C ALA A 97 -6.06 -10.84 0.31
N VAL A 98 -5.61 -9.67 -0.15
CA VAL A 98 -5.66 -8.41 0.59
C VAL A 98 -6.34 -7.33 -0.24
N SER A 99 -7.04 -6.42 0.41
CA SER A 99 -7.59 -5.23 -0.24
C SER A 99 -6.50 -4.17 -0.37
N ILE A 100 -6.36 -3.58 -1.57
CA ILE A 100 -5.37 -2.55 -1.86
C ILE A 100 -6.08 -1.36 -2.51
N SER A 101 -6.07 -0.22 -1.82
CA SER A 101 -6.63 1.04 -2.32
C SER A 101 -5.54 1.92 -2.95
N SER A 102 -5.95 2.91 -3.76
CA SER A 102 -5.03 3.91 -4.30
C SER A 102 -4.26 4.62 -3.18
N GLY A 103 -2.96 4.82 -3.37
CA GLY A 103 -2.04 5.39 -2.39
C GLY A 103 -1.50 4.38 -1.37
N GLN A 104 -1.82 3.09 -1.49
CA GLN A 104 -1.31 2.05 -0.60
C GLN A 104 -0.24 1.19 -1.28
N ASN A 105 0.82 0.90 -0.52
CA ASN A 105 1.77 -0.15 -0.84
C ASN A 105 1.50 -1.35 0.08
N LYS A 106 1.22 -2.51 -0.50
CA LYS A 106 1.04 -3.78 0.21
C LYS A 106 2.08 -4.77 -0.28
N SER A 107 2.69 -5.49 0.65
CA SER A 107 3.67 -6.51 0.33
C SER A 107 3.49 -7.75 1.20
N HIS A 108 4.03 -8.87 0.73
CA HIS A 108 4.16 -10.10 1.51
C HIS A 108 5.60 -10.59 1.42
N ASN A 109 6.14 -11.01 2.56
CA ASN A 109 7.47 -11.58 2.67
C ASN A 109 7.39 -13.07 2.97
N TRP A 110 8.11 -13.87 2.18
CA TRP A 110 8.30 -15.30 2.42
C TRP A 110 9.69 -15.51 2.98
N ALA A 111 9.74 -16.07 4.20
CA ALA A 111 10.98 -16.50 4.81
C ALA A 111 11.40 -17.84 4.17
N LEU A 112 12.31 -17.77 3.23
CA LEU A 112 12.85 -18.92 2.52
C LEU A 112 14.29 -19.22 2.99
N SER A 113 14.84 -20.36 2.57
CA SER A 113 16.19 -20.75 2.92
C SER A 113 17.24 -19.85 2.26
N GLU A 114 18.29 -19.47 2.98
CA GLU A 114 19.44 -18.74 2.44
C GLU A 114 20.09 -19.46 1.25
N SER A 115 20.04 -20.81 1.21
CA SER A 115 20.51 -21.60 0.07
C SER A 115 19.71 -21.34 -1.21
N SER A 116 18.54 -20.73 -1.11
CA SER A 116 17.69 -20.36 -2.27
C SER A 116 17.93 -18.93 -2.76
N TYR A 117 18.83 -18.20 -2.13
CA TYR A 117 19.28 -16.89 -2.60
C TYR A 117 19.85 -16.99 -4.02
N CYS A 118 19.59 -16.02 -4.87
CA CYS A 118 19.92 -16.03 -6.30
C CYS A 118 19.09 -17.01 -7.17
N THR A 119 18.23 -17.82 -6.64
CA THR A 119 17.30 -18.60 -7.47
C THR A 119 16.39 -17.67 -8.26
N SER A 120 16.29 -17.90 -9.58
CA SER A 120 15.40 -17.11 -10.45
C SER A 120 13.98 -17.09 -9.89
N THR A 121 13.49 -15.90 -9.57
CA THR A 121 12.21 -15.67 -8.90
C THR A 121 11.41 -14.61 -9.64
N ILE A 122 10.16 -14.90 -9.92
CA ILE A 122 9.20 -13.97 -10.56
C ILE A 122 8.21 -13.54 -9.48
N GLY A 123 8.02 -12.23 -9.32
CA GLY A 123 6.95 -11.68 -8.49
C GLY A 123 5.62 -11.78 -9.21
N LEU A 124 4.58 -12.18 -8.49
CA LEU A 124 3.23 -12.42 -9.02
C LEU A 124 2.18 -11.60 -8.28
N MET A 125 1.16 -11.17 -9.01
CA MET A 125 -0.08 -10.65 -8.44
C MET A 125 -1.27 -11.21 -9.20
N SER A 126 -2.26 -11.75 -8.46
CA SER A 126 -3.55 -12.18 -9.01
C SER A 126 -4.65 -11.25 -8.53
N ALA A 127 -5.28 -10.51 -9.44
CA ALA A 127 -6.34 -9.55 -9.19
C ALA A 127 -7.32 -9.51 -10.38
N GLY A 128 -8.12 -10.58 -10.54
CA GLY A 128 -8.94 -10.81 -11.73
C GLY A 128 -8.14 -11.33 -12.94
N SER A 129 -6.93 -10.79 -13.15
CA SER A 129 -5.90 -11.28 -14.07
C SER A 129 -4.62 -11.57 -13.29
N THR A 130 -3.69 -12.28 -13.91
CA THR A 130 -2.36 -12.52 -13.34
C THR A 130 -1.35 -11.57 -13.97
N TYR A 131 -0.60 -10.89 -13.12
CA TYR A 131 0.50 -9.99 -13.47
C TYR A 131 1.81 -10.54 -12.91
N GLN A 132 2.91 -10.25 -13.60
CA GLN A 132 4.21 -10.75 -13.19
C GLN A 132 5.32 -9.73 -13.45
N THR A 133 6.38 -9.81 -12.65
CA THR A 133 7.62 -9.06 -12.88
C THR A 133 8.52 -9.86 -13.85
N PRO A 134 9.55 -9.23 -14.43
CA PRO A 134 10.70 -9.98 -14.91
C PRO A 134 11.32 -10.84 -13.79
N ALA A 135 12.08 -11.86 -14.16
CA ALA A 135 12.74 -12.71 -13.18
C ALA A 135 13.86 -11.92 -12.45
N SER A 136 13.86 -11.99 -11.12
CA SER A 136 14.96 -11.54 -10.28
C SER A 136 15.97 -12.67 -10.10
N HIS A 137 17.24 -12.36 -10.14
CA HIS A 137 18.34 -13.34 -9.98
C HIS A 137 19.63 -12.57 -9.58
N CYS A 138 20.69 -13.27 -9.22
CA CYS A 138 22.01 -12.64 -9.08
C CYS A 138 22.62 -12.22 -10.39
#